data_ad4aee0ce52f6a74bb7b7c6e25d7ed34
#
_entry.id   ad4aee0ce52f6a74bb7b7c6e25d7ed34
#
_cell.length_a   1.000
_cell.length_b   1.000
_cell.length_c   1.000
_cell.angle_alpha   90.00
_cell.angle_beta   90.00
_cell.angle_gamma   90.00
#
_symmetry.space_group_name_H-M   'P 1'
#
loop_
_entity.id
_entity.type
_entity.pdbx_description
1 polymer ?
#
loop_
_entity_poly.entity_id
_entity_poly.type
_entity_poly.pdbx_seq_one_letter_code
_entity_poly.pdbx_strand_id
1 'polypeptide(L)'
;MPMLPTLLYVDHWSTLISTNMPRPNSHFTVTRDFDATPIASPAMSQDVWDGMEPTGSEPSSHLAEVLNQMHGARSLLDVSDLEMEVLSHARRETTAQLIVQRDDGDHFVFVGHRVQWNDARGPFKGGIRFHPAETLDMTRALAALMMLKTAVLDLPLGGGKGGVQCDPATLSRPERERLSRSYIRAMHPVLGPELDIPAPDMNTNAEVMGWMVDEFESIRGRHAPGTITGKPPVLGGSRGRPEATALGGLSVLHRVADHMGKPLAGNSLVIHGYGNVGSHAHQLATDITGARVTGVCDSRSGLFNPEGLPYEEVSAWKQRHGSFVGCPAGSAVSPEELLVQPASALLLASMEGMIDGHNADDIQAEMVVELANQPTSQEGGQRLLDRGILVIPDILGNAGGVTVSYFEQVQNASWQRWSRTQVVEQLQQEMASATDAVVDMAHRHDTDLRTAAIALAMERIVEAQRSRGWSSRSSM
;
A
#
# COMPACT_ATOMS: atom_id res chain seq x y z
N MET A 1 -18.89 13.82 58.08
CA MET A 1 -19.06 12.51 58.72
C MET A 1 -20.52 12.15 58.69
N PRO A 2 -20.94 11.01 58.20
CA PRO A 2 -20.54 9.69 58.68
C PRO A 2 -20.09 8.72 57.56
N MET A 3 -19.52 7.61 58.03
CA MET A 3 -18.79 6.54 57.34
C MET A 3 -19.64 5.69 56.40
N LEU A 4 -19.00 5.24 55.32
CA LEU A 4 -19.44 4.14 54.44
C LEU A 4 -18.99 2.79 55.01
N PRO A 5 -19.78 1.71 54.92
CA PRO A 5 -19.34 0.36 55.32
C PRO A 5 -18.68 -0.38 54.17
N THR A 6 -17.60 -1.02 54.50
CA THR A 6 -16.83 -1.99 53.72
C THR A 6 -17.65 -3.26 53.48
N LEU A 7 -17.84 -3.68 52.24
CA LEU A 7 -18.41 -4.99 51.89
C LEU A 7 -17.27 -5.94 51.51
N LEU A 8 -17.04 -6.92 52.38
CA LEU A 8 -16.27 -8.13 52.16
C LEU A 8 -17.03 -9.02 51.16
N TYR A 9 -16.37 -9.42 50.07
CA TYR A 9 -16.84 -10.51 49.21
C TYR A 9 -16.05 -11.76 49.55
N VAL A 10 -16.76 -12.79 50.03
CA VAL A 10 -16.24 -14.08 50.45
C VAL A 10 -16.27 -15.03 49.25
N ASP A 11 -15.16 -15.72 49.04
CA ASP A 11 -15.01 -16.87 48.19
C ASP A 11 -15.99 -18.00 48.52
N HIS A 12 -16.73 -18.46 47.50
CA HIS A 12 -17.40 -19.76 47.56
C HIS A 12 -17.65 -20.27 46.14
N TRP A 13 -16.71 -21.00 45.57
CA TRP A 13 -16.95 -22.03 44.53
C TRP A 13 -15.77 -23.01 44.48
N SER A 14 -15.65 -23.84 45.48
CA SER A 14 -14.93 -25.11 45.39
C SER A 14 -15.84 -26.17 45.99
N THR A 15 -16.25 -27.12 45.17
CA THR A 15 -16.73 -28.46 45.41
C THR A 15 -17.97 -28.76 44.55
N LEU A 16 -17.74 -29.52 43.54
CA LEU A 16 -18.59 -30.58 42.99
C LEU A 16 -18.24 -30.81 41.51
N ILE A 17 -17.41 -31.81 41.21
CA ILE A 17 -17.59 -32.76 40.12
C ILE A 17 -16.53 -33.87 40.34
N SER A 18 -16.95 -34.86 41.05
CA SER A 18 -16.39 -36.22 41.02
C SER A 18 -17.54 -37.12 40.59
N THR A 19 -17.50 -37.63 39.36
CA THR A 19 -17.98 -38.98 39.06
C THR A 19 -17.83 -39.29 37.57
N ASN A 20 -17.04 -40.34 37.26
CA ASN A 20 -17.19 -41.34 36.23
C ASN A 20 -17.38 -40.93 34.75
N MET A 21 -16.25 -40.91 34.00
CA MET A 21 -16.29 -41.31 32.60
C MET A 21 -15.38 -42.56 32.37
N PRO A 22 -15.82 -43.60 31.66
CA PRO A 22 -14.99 -44.77 31.35
C PRO A 22 -14.01 -44.47 30.24
N ARG A 23 -12.79 -44.99 30.36
CA ARG A 23 -11.79 -44.97 29.28
C ARG A 23 -12.23 -45.89 28.13
N PRO A 24 -12.15 -45.47 26.87
CA PRO A 24 -12.27 -46.42 25.78
C PRO A 24 -10.88 -47.04 25.50
N ASN A 25 -10.74 -48.31 25.85
CA ASN A 25 -9.82 -49.24 25.19
C ASN A 25 -10.50 -49.69 23.92
N SER A 26 -9.89 -49.44 22.76
CA SER A 26 -9.92 -50.38 21.63
C SER A 26 -9.02 -49.88 20.51
N HIS A 27 -7.95 -50.60 20.28
CA HIS A 27 -7.18 -50.56 19.04
C HIS A 27 -8.10 -51.00 17.89
N PHE A 28 -8.40 -50.10 16.98
CA PHE A 28 -8.88 -50.44 15.65
C PHE A 28 -7.75 -50.19 14.66
N THR A 29 -7.08 -51.28 14.26
CA THR A 29 -6.22 -51.29 13.08
C THR A 29 -7.12 -51.54 11.87
N VAL A 30 -7.36 -50.51 11.07
CA VAL A 30 -8.00 -50.66 9.75
C VAL A 30 -6.88 -50.72 8.72
N THR A 31 -6.47 -51.91 8.34
CA THR A 31 -5.74 -52.14 7.09
C THR A 31 -6.73 -52.08 5.94
N ARG A 32 -6.68 -51.06 5.14
CA ARG A 32 -7.27 -51.06 3.80
C ARG A 32 -6.13 -51.03 2.81
N ASP A 33 -5.94 -52.12 2.11
CA ASP A 33 -5.17 -52.18 0.88
C ASP A 33 -5.84 -51.28 -0.16
N PHE A 34 -5.20 -50.18 -0.49
CA PHE A 34 -5.51 -49.43 -1.69
C PHE A 34 -4.65 -49.99 -2.82
N ASP A 35 -5.24 -50.75 -3.69
CA ASP A 35 -4.71 -51.04 -5.02
C ASP A 35 -4.60 -49.71 -5.79
N ALA A 36 -3.41 -49.12 -5.79
CA ALA A 36 -3.09 -47.95 -6.57
C ALA A 36 -2.71 -48.37 -7.99
N THR A 37 -3.70 -48.47 -8.84
CA THR A 37 -3.44 -48.38 -10.29
C THR A 37 -3.02 -46.92 -10.60
N PRO A 38 -1.85 -46.68 -11.18
CA PRO A 38 -1.44 -45.32 -11.56
C PRO A 38 -2.37 -44.82 -12.66
N ILE A 39 -3.13 -43.78 -12.38
CA ILE A 39 -3.77 -42.98 -13.43
C ILE A 39 -2.62 -42.25 -14.14
N ALA A 40 -2.34 -42.67 -15.38
CA ALA A 40 -1.38 -42.00 -16.24
C ALA A 40 -1.85 -40.56 -16.48
N SER A 41 -1.14 -39.59 -15.89
CA SER A 41 -1.22 -38.21 -16.33
C SER A 41 -0.82 -38.13 -17.80
N PRO A 42 -1.55 -37.38 -18.64
CA PRO A 42 -1.08 -37.11 -19.99
C PRO A 42 0.25 -36.36 -19.87
N ALA A 43 1.32 -36.95 -20.41
CA ALA A 43 2.62 -36.32 -20.51
C ALA A 43 2.46 -35.02 -21.31
N MET A 44 2.59 -33.87 -20.66
CA MET A 44 2.88 -32.63 -21.35
C MET A 44 4.24 -32.82 -22.02
N SER A 45 4.26 -32.64 -23.34
CA SER A 45 5.47 -32.79 -24.13
C SER A 45 6.54 -31.80 -23.63
N GLN A 46 7.73 -32.30 -23.45
CA GLN A 46 8.93 -31.57 -23.04
C GLN A 46 9.32 -30.44 -24.01
N ASP A 47 8.66 -30.39 -25.18
CA ASP A 47 8.99 -29.46 -26.29
C ASP A 47 8.54 -28.01 -26.06
N VAL A 48 7.88 -27.69 -24.94
CA VAL A 48 7.46 -26.31 -24.62
C VAL A 48 8.56 -25.52 -23.86
N TRP A 49 9.60 -26.21 -23.37
CA TRP A 49 10.67 -25.57 -22.56
C TRP A 49 11.99 -25.33 -23.31
N ASP A 50 12.18 -25.94 -24.50
CA ASP A 50 13.45 -25.88 -25.23
C ASP A 50 13.58 -24.68 -26.22
N GLY A 51 12.70 -23.69 -26.17
CA GLY A 51 12.64 -22.58 -27.11
C GLY A 51 13.01 -21.19 -26.57
N MET A 52 13.43 -21.06 -25.30
CA MET A 52 13.87 -19.77 -24.74
C MET A 52 15.36 -19.79 -24.40
N GLU A 53 16.20 -19.48 -25.38
CA GLU A 53 17.56 -19.02 -25.08
C GLU A 53 17.47 -17.64 -24.38
N PRO A 54 18.18 -17.41 -23.26
CA PRO A 54 18.19 -16.10 -22.62
C PRO A 54 19.10 -15.14 -23.40
N THR A 55 18.53 -14.42 -24.35
CA THR A 55 19.18 -13.26 -24.96
C THR A 55 18.70 -12.00 -24.26
N GLY A 56 19.50 -11.50 -23.32
CA GLY A 56 19.25 -10.26 -22.60
C GLY A 56 19.24 -10.49 -21.09
N SER A 57 19.84 -9.58 -20.33
CA SER A 57 19.73 -9.55 -18.86
C SER A 57 18.27 -9.69 -18.46
N GLU A 58 17.93 -10.74 -17.69
CA GLU A 58 16.58 -10.84 -17.11
C GLU A 58 16.24 -9.52 -16.44
N PRO A 59 15.05 -8.95 -16.67
CA PRO A 59 14.64 -7.75 -15.95
C PRO A 59 14.73 -8.06 -14.47
N SER A 60 15.37 -7.18 -13.69
CA SER A 60 15.49 -7.34 -12.24
C SER A 60 14.08 -7.56 -11.67
N SER A 61 13.91 -8.56 -10.78
CA SER A 61 12.60 -8.77 -10.16
C SER A 61 12.23 -7.53 -9.34
N HIS A 62 10.95 -7.18 -9.27
CA HIS A 62 10.47 -6.05 -8.47
C HIS A 62 10.93 -6.13 -7.01
N LEU A 63 10.97 -7.35 -6.47
CA LEU A 63 11.50 -7.59 -5.13
C LEU A 63 12.99 -7.26 -5.03
N ALA A 64 13.79 -7.65 -6.03
CA ALA A 64 15.22 -7.37 -6.03
C ALA A 64 15.51 -5.87 -6.00
N GLU A 65 14.72 -5.06 -6.70
CA GLU A 65 14.86 -3.59 -6.66
C GLU A 65 14.63 -3.02 -5.25
N VAL A 66 13.57 -3.46 -4.56
CA VAL A 66 13.29 -3.04 -3.18
C VAL A 66 14.41 -3.46 -2.23
N LEU A 67 14.87 -4.71 -2.33
CA LEU A 67 15.96 -5.21 -1.49
C LEU A 67 17.27 -4.48 -1.77
N ASN A 68 17.58 -4.15 -3.02
CA ASN A 68 18.79 -3.38 -3.38
C ASN A 68 18.75 -1.98 -2.74
N GLN A 69 17.60 -1.31 -2.75
CA GLN A 69 17.43 -0.03 -2.06
C GLN A 69 17.65 -0.16 -0.55
N MET A 70 17.13 -1.21 0.09
CA MET A 70 17.35 -1.48 1.52
C MET A 70 18.83 -1.77 1.81
N HIS A 71 19.51 -2.56 0.97
CA HIS A 71 20.95 -2.81 1.09
C HIS A 71 21.78 -1.53 0.94
N GLY A 72 21.39 -0.63 0.02
CA GLY A 72 22.02 0.68 -0.11
C GLY A 72 21.89 1.53 1.17
N ALA A 73 20.69 1.61 1.73
CA ALA A 73 20.41 2.37 2.94
C ALA A 73 21.04 1.77 4.21
N ARG A 74 21.34 0.45 4.23
CA ARG A 74 22.00 -0.23 5.35
C ARG A 74 23.32 0.41 5.73
N SER A 75 24.06 0.95 4.75
CA SER A 75 25.40 1.56 5.01
C SER A 75 25.33 2.76 5.95
N LEU A 76 24.17 3.36 6.15
CA LEU A 76 23.91 4.49 7.05
C LEU A 76 23.58 4.05 8.49
N LEU A 77 23.40 2.74 8.73
CA LEU A 77 22.80 2.20 9.95
C LEU A 77 23.69 1.13 10.60
N ASP A 78 23.58 1.00 11.92
CA ASP A 78 24.10 -0.15 12.67
C ASP A 78 23.10 -1.32 12.59
N VAL A 79 23.12 -2.04 11.45
CA VAL A 79 22.25 -3.20 11.18
C VAL A 79 23.11 -4.41 10.89
N SER A 80 23.00 -5.44 11.73
CA SER A 80 23.74 -6.71 11.59
C SER A 80 23.25 -7.52 10.37
N ASP A 81 24.04 -8.53 9.96
CA ASP A 81 23.65 -9.43 8.86
C ASP A 81 22.36 -10.18 9.17
N LEU A 82 22.17 -10.65 10.42
CA LEU A 82 20.95 -11.31 10.85
C LEU A 82 19.72 -10.39 10.77
N GLU A 83 19.85 -9.13 11.19
CA GLU A 83 18.75 -8.17 11.11
C GLU A 83 18.39 -7.86 9.67
N MET A 84 19.39 -7.73 8.80
CA MET A 84 19.16 -7.55 7.36
C MET A 84 18.50 -8.79 6.74
N GLU A 85 18.89 -10.00 7.13
CA GLU A 85 18.27 -11.25 6.71
C GLU A 85 16.79 -11.28 7.07
N VAL A 86 16.43 -10.92 8.32
CA VAL A 86 15.04 -10.82 8.79
C VAL A 86 14.25 -9.74 8.03
N LEU A 87 14.88 -8.62 7.68
CA LEU A 87 14.25 -7.56 6.89
C LEU A 87 13.99 -7.97 5.44
N SER A 88 14.83 -8.87 4.90
CA SER A 88 14.84 -9.25 3.48
C SER A 88 13.88 -10.38 3.13
N HIS A 89 13.25 -11.01 4.12
CA HIS A 89 12.38 -12.16 3.89
C HIS A 89 10.98 -11.98 4.47
N ALA A 90 9.98 -12.46 3.71
CA ALA A 90 8.62 -12.51 4.20
C ALA A 90 8.49 -13.51 5.36
N ARG A 91 7.80 -13.11 6.43
CA ARG A 91 7.53 -13.98 7.58
C ARG A 91 6.56 -15.10 7.25
N ARG A 92 5.61 -14.84 6.34
CA ARG A 92 4.62 -15.82 5.88
C ARG A 92 4.11 -15.47 4.50
N GLU A 93 3.92 -16.49 3.69
CA GLU A 93 3.28 -16.42 2.39
C GLU A 93 2.16 -17.43 2.29
N THR A 94 1.03 -17.03 1.75
CA THR A 94 -0.12 -17.89 1.52
C THR A 94 -0.55 -17.76 0.06
N THR A 95 -0.60 -18.87 -0.65
CA THR A 95 -1.12 -18.97 -2.02
C THR A 95 -2.28 -19.94 -2.03
N ALA A 96 -3.38 -19.57 -2.67
CA ALA A 96 -4.57 -20.39 -2.74
C ALA A 96 -5.21 -20.34 -4.12
N GLN A 97 -5.83 -21.46 -4.51
CA GLN A 97 -6.76 -21.51 -5.64
C GLN A 97 -8.13 -20.99 -5.20
N LEU A 98 -8.68 -20.09 -6.00
CA LEU A 98 -9.97 -19.45 -5.77
C LEU A 98 -10.93 -19.95 -6.85
N ILE A 99 -11.83 -20.86 -6.48
CA ILE A 99 -12.83 -21.42 -7.39
C ILE A 99 -14.04 -20.51 -7.36
N VAL A 100 -14.46 -19.98 -8.52
CA VAL A 100 -15.55 -19.02 -8.68
C VAL A 100 -16.51 -19.51 -9.76
N GLN A 101 -17.80 -19.61 -9.43
CA GLN A 101 -18.84 -19.87 -10.40
C GLN A 101 -19.12 -18.61 -11.21
N ARG A 102 -19.19 -18.74 -12.54
CA ARG A 102 -19.58 -17.70 -13.47
C ARG A 102 -21.10 -17.53 -13.54
N ASP A 103 -21.52 -16.45 -14.18
CA ASP A 103 -22.94 -16.16 -14.39
C ASP A 103 -23.63 -17.17 -15.34
N ASP A 104 -22.87 -17.82 -16.24
CA ASP A 104 -23.33 -18.89 -17.12
C ASP A 104 -23.37 -20.28 -16.46
N GLY A 105 -22.88 -20.40 -15.22
CA GLY A 105 -22.84 -21.64 -14.45
C GLY A 105 -21.49 -22.38 -14.49
N ASP A 106 -20.60 -22.02 -15.38
CA ASP A 106 -19.24 -22.56 -15.44
C ASP A 106 -18.39 -22.15 -14.23
N HIS A 107 -17.25 -22.77 -14.05
CA HIS A 107 -16.33 -22.46 -12.96
C HIS A 107 -14.98 -22.00 -13.50
N PHE A 108 -14.46 -20.90 -12.93
CA PHE A 108 -13.09 -20.43 -13.12
C PHE A 108 -12.25 -20.68 -11.89
N VAL A 109 -10.95 -20.90 -12.12
CA VAL A 109 -9.94 -20.98 -11.07
C VAL A 109 -9.01 -19.79 -11.21
N PHE A 110 -8.92 -19.00 -10.15
CA PHE A 110 -7.97 -17.91 -10.01
C PHE A 110 -6.91 -18.28 -8.97
N VAL A 111 -5.75 -17.61 -9.02
CA VAL A 111 -4.72 -17.76 -7.99
C VAL A 111 -4.70 -16.47 -7.17
N GLY A 112 -4.80 -16.63 -5.86
CA GLY A 112 -4.72 -15.56 -4.88
C GLY A 112 -3.52 -15.70 -3.97
N HIS A 113 -2.86 -14.57 -3.67
CA HIS A 113 -1.70 -14.51 -2.78
C HIS A 113 -1.97 -13.58 -1.61
N ARG A 114 -1.42 -13.89 -0.43
CA ARG A 114 -1.24 -12.98 0.70
C ARG A 114 0.17 -13.13 1.25
N VAL A 115 0.96 -12.06 1.19
CA VAL A 115 2.32 -11.99 1.73
C VAL A 115 2.30 -11.13 2.98
N GLN A 116 2.84 -11.65 4.07
CA GLN A 116 3.01 -11.03 5.38
C GLN A 116 4.51 -10.87 5.61
N TRP A 117 5.02 -9.62 5.40
CA TRP A 117 6.46 -9.40 5.30
C TRP A 117 7.13 -9.33 6.67
N ASN A 118 6.76 -8.36 7.51
CA ASN A 118 7.35 -8.15 8.83
C ASN A 118 6.32 -7.51 9.76
N ASP A 119 6.18 -8.03 10.97
CA ASP A 119 5.24 -7.58 12.01
C ASP A 119 5.95 -7.16 13.31
N ALA A 120 7.23 -6.81 13.24
CA ALA A 120 7.96 -6.35 14.43
C ALA A 120 7.30 -5.13 15.08
N ARG A 121 6.70 -4.25 14.29
CA ARG A 121 6.03 -3.04 14.75
C ARG A 121 4.54 -3.21 15.04
N GLY A 122 3.90 -4.27 14.56
CA GLY A 122 2.47 -4.53 14.77
C GLY A 122 1.85 -5.36 13.64
N PRO A 123 0.52 -5.47 13.59
CA PRO A 123 -0.19 -6.28 12.60
C PRO A 123 0.21 -5.93 11.17
N PHE A 124 0.23 -6.95 10.30
CA PHE A 124 0.49 -6.72 8.87
C PHE A 124 -0.58 -5.84 8.24
N LYS A 125 -0.20 -4.97 7.32
CA LYS A 125 -1.10 -4.02 6.67
C LYS A 125 -0.78 -3.88 5.19
N GLY A 126 -1.80 -3.94 4.34
CA GLY A 126 -1.64 -3.63 2.91
C GLY A 126 -2.80 -4.06 2.04
N GLY A 127 -2.89 -3.47 0.86
CA GLY A 127 -3.98 -3.64 -0.08
C GLY A 127 -4.07 -5.03 -0.71
N ILE A 128 -5.20 -5.29 -1.37
CA ILE A 128 -5.41 -6.46 -2.24
C ILE A 128 -5.58 -5.93 -3.67
N ARG A 129 -4.70 -6.34 -4.58
CA ARG A 129 -4.70 -5.94 -5.98
C ARG A 129 -5.38 -7.03 -6.84
N PHE A 130 -6.23 -6.63 -7.76
CA PHE A 130 -6.75 -7.50 -8.82
C PHE A 130 -6.13 -7.08 -10.15
N HIS A 131 -5.24 -7.92 -10.71
CA HIS A 131 -4.53 -7.54 -11.94
C HIS A 131 -4.16 -8.78 -12.76
N PRO A 132 -4.26 -8.73 -14.11
CA PRO A 132 -3.91 -9.89 -14.95
C PRO A 132 -2.44 -10.30 -14.88
N ALA A 133 -1.53 -9.35 -14.65
CA ALA A 133 -0.10 -9.59 -14.48
C ALA A 133 0.32 -9.74 -13.02
N GLU A 134 -0.62 -9.95 -12.07
CA GLU A 134 -0.25 -10.14 -10.66
C GLU A 134 0.54 -11.43 -10.47
N THR A 135 1.67 -11.33 -9.79
CA THR A 135 2.56 -12.46 -9.46
C THR A 135 2.89 -12.47 -7.97
N LEU A 136 3.37 -13.62 -7.49
CA LEU A 136 3.86 -13.71 -6.11
C LEU A 136 5.07 -12.78 -5.87
N ASP A 137 5.97 -12.62 -6.84
CA ASP A 137 7.13 -11.74 -6.74
C ASP A 137 6.70 -10.27 -6.59
N MET A 138 5.76 -9.80 -7.41
CA MET A 138 5.18 -8.46 -7.27
C MET A 138 4.48 -8.28 -5.93
N THR A 139 3.72 -9.29 -5.47
CA THR A 139 3.06 -9.24 -4.15
C THR A 139 4.10 -9.15 -3.02
N ARG A 140 5.24 -9.84 -3.12
CA ARG A 140 6.38 -9.75 -2.18
C ARG A 140 6.98 -8.36 -2.14
N ALA A 141 7.32 -7.80 -3.30
CA ALA A 141 7.86 -6.46 -3.43
C ALA A 141 6.96 -5.41 -2.76
N LEU A 142 5.68 -5.47 -3.08
CA LEU A 142 4.68 -4.55 -2.53
C LEU A 142 4.44 -4.75 -1.02
N ALA A 143 4.61 -5.97 -0.48
CA ALA A 143 4.54 -6.23 0.96
C ALA A 143 5.76 -5.65 1.69
N ALA A 144 6.96 -5.76 1.11
CA ALA A 144 8.18 -5.12 1.62
C ALA A 144 8.07 -3.59 1.60
N LEU A 145 7.58 -2.99 0.51
CA LEU A 145 7.30 -1.55 0.44
C LEU A 145 6.27 -1.11 1.48
N MET A 146 5.23 -1.91 1.75
CA MET A 146 4.26 -1.60 2.80
C MET A 146 4.89 -1.62 4.20
N MET A 147 5.82 -2.53 4.49
CA MET A 147 6.61 -2.54 5.72
C MET A 147 7.38 -1.22 5.89
N LEU A 148 8.11 -0.79 4.85
CA LEU A 148 8.85 0.46 4.87
C LEU A 148 7.91 1.67 5.03
N LYS A 149 6.81 1.70 4.28
CA LYS A 149 5.82 2.79 4.31
C LYS A 149 5.17 2.97 5.68
N THR A 150 4.77 1.89 6.35
CA THR A 150 4.19 1.99 7.70
C THR A 150 5.22 2.43 8.73
N ALA A 151 6.48 2.00 8.56
CA ALA A 151 7.57 2.36 9.47
C ALA A 151 8.03 3.81 9.30
N VAL A 152 8.15 4.35 8.07
CA VAL A 152 8.52 5.75 7.85
C VAL A 152 7.50 6.73 8.45
N LEU A 153 6.24 6.32 8.51
CA LEU A 153 5.15 7.09 9.13
C LEU A 153 5.04 6.88 10.65
N ASP A 154 5.91 6.06 11.23
CA ASP A 154 5.84 5.65 12.63
C ASP A 154 4.53 4.98 13.05
N LEU A 155 3.81 4.38 12.12
CA LEU A 155 2.58 3.64 12.42
C LEU A 155 2.90 2.31 13.12
N PRO A 156 2.10 1.88 14.10
CA PRO A 156 2.29 0.60 14.81
C PRO A 156 1.76 -0.57 13.97
N LEU A 157 2.26 -0.70 12.75
CA LEU A 157 1.83 -1.66 11.75
C LEU A 157 3.05 -2.27 11.04
N GLY A 158 2.88 -3.49 10.59
CA GLY A 158 3.81 -4.19 9.73
C GLY A 158 3.48 -4.05 8.24
N GLY A 159 4.17 -4.80 7.40
CA GLY A 159 3.95 -4.84 5.96
C GLY A 159 3.24 -6.11 5.50
N GLY A 160 2.18 -5.96 4.75
CA GLY A 160 1.48 -7.06 4.09
C GLY A 160 0.91 -6.65 2.74
N LYS A 161 0.70 -7.61 1.86
CA LYS A 161 0.09 -7.40 0.54
C LYS A 161 -0.69 -8.62 0.10
N GLY A 162 -1.78 -8.38 -0.63
CA GLY A 162 -2.52 -9.43 -1.32
C GLY A 162 -2.64 -9.13 -2.81
N GLY A 163 -2.83 -10.17 -3.59
CA GLY A 163 -3.07 -10.08 -5.02
C GLY A 163 -3.90 -11.23 -5.52
N VAL A 164 -4.64 -10.99 -6.59
CA VAL A 164 -5.34 -12.03 -7.36
C VAL A 164 -5.02 -11.82 -8.82
N GLN A 165 -4.50 -12.86 -9.46
CA GLN A 165 -4.25 -12.85 -10.90
C GLN A 165 -5.59 -12.99 -11.63
N CYS A 166 -6.15 -11.86 -12.06
CA CYS A 166 -7.40 -11.80 -12.82
C CYS A 166 -7.48 -10.51 -13.62
N ASP A 167 -8.26 -10.51 -14.69
CA ASP A 167 -8.68 -9.28 -15.37
C ASP A 167 -10.09 -8.89 -14.90
N PRO A 168 -10.22 -7.89 -14.01
CA PRO A 168 -11.53 -7.48 -13.46
C PRO A 168 -12.47 -6.90 -14.49
N ALA A 169 -11.96 -6.43 -15.65
CA ALA A 169 -12.79 -5.89 -16.73
C ALA A 169 -13.60 -6.99 -17.43
N THR A 170 -13.14 -8.24 -17.36
CA THR A 170 -13.81 -9.42 -17.93
C THR A 170 -14.83 -10.04 -16.99
N LEU A 171 -14.91 -9.58 -15.74
CA LEU A 171 -15.79 -10.11 -14.71
C LEU A 171 -17.00 -9.20 -14.49
N SER A 172 -18.19 -9.80 -14.44
CA SER A 172 -19.40 -9.09 -14.01
C SER A 172 -19.28 -8.65 -12.54
N ARG A 173 -20.14 -7.72 -12.11
CA ARG A 173 -20.18 -7.33 -10.70
C ARG A 173 -20.48 -8.51 -9.76
N PRO A 174 -21.45 -9.43 -10.03
CA PRO A 174 -21.63 -10.63 -9.22
C PRO A 174 -20.43 -11.57 -9.21
N GLU A 175 -19.72 -11.73 -10.33
CA GLU A 175 -18.51 -12.54 -10.40
C GLU A 175 -17.37 -11.96 -9.56
N ARG A 176 -17.18 -10.63 -9.60
CA ARG A 176 -16.20 -9.93 -8.72
C ARG A 176 -16.54 -10.09 -7.24
N GLU A 177 -17.84 -10.06 -6.89
CA GLU A 177 -18.27 -10.32 -5.51
C GLU A 177 -17.92 -11.75 -5.09
N ARG A 178 -18.26 -12.76 -5.91
CA ARG A 178 -17.92 -14.16 -5.63
C ARG A 178 -16.41 -14.40 -5.50
N LEU A 179 -15.61 -13.76 -6.37
CA LEU A 179 -14.15 -13.82 -6.30
C LEU A 179 -13.63 -13.21 -4.99
N SER A 180 -14.13 -12.04 -4.60
CA SER A 180 -13.74 -11.34 -3.38
C SER A 180 -14.06 -12.17 -2.13
N ARG A 181 -15.25 -12.77 -2.10
CA ARG A 181 -15.65 -13.68 -1.01
C ARG A 181 -14.82 -14.97 -1.00
N SER A 182 -14.52 -15.54 -2.18
CA SER A 182 -13.64 -16.71 -2.29
C SER A 182 -12.24 -16.43 -1.78
N TYR A 183 -11.69 -15.24 -2.06
CA TYR A 183 -10.40 -14.80 -1.51
C TYR A 183 -10.44 -14.79 0.03
N ILE A 184 -11.47 -14.22 0.63
CA ILE A 184 -11.58 -14.18 2.10
C ILE A 184 -11.75 -15.58 2.69
N ARG A 185 -12.54 -16.47 2.07
CA ARG A 185 -12.63 -17.87 2.54
C ARG A 185 -11.28 -18.57 2.58
N ALA A 186 -10.43 -18.32 1.58
CA ALA A 186 -9.09 -18.91 1.53
C ALA A 186 -8.13 -18.28 2.54
N MET A 187 -8.21 -16.96 2.74
CA MET A 187 -7.23 -16.20 3.51
C MET A 187 -7.64 -15.91 4.97
N HIS A 188 -8.91 -16.15 5.36
CA HIS A 188 -9.40 -15.80 6.71
C HIS A 188 -8.57 -16.34 7.89
N PRO A 189 -7.89 -17.51 7.81
CA PRO A 189 -7.09 -17.99 8.94
C PRO A 189 -5.88 -17.10 9.26
N VAL A 190 -5.42 -16.34 8.28
CA VAL A 190 -4.24 -15.46 8.40
C VAL A 190 -4.61 -13.98 8.45
N LEU A 191 -5.92 -13.64 8.45
CA LEU A 191 -6.43 -12.27 8.52
C LEU A 191 -7.09 -11.97 9.87
N GLY A 192 -7.09 -10.71 10.26
CA GLY A 192 -7.76 -10.23 11.48
C GLY A 192 -7.25 -8.88 11.93
N PRO A 193 -8.01 -8.17 12.78
CA PRO A 193 -7.68 -6.81 13.20
C PRO A 193 -6.37 -6.71 14.00
N GLU A 194 -5.95 -7.81 14.64
CA GLU A 194 -4.72 -7.91 15.44
C GLU A 194 -3.62 -8.71 14.73
N LEU A 195 -3.88 -9.19 13.51
CA LEU A 195 -2.96 -10.07 12.78
C LEU A 195 -2.56 -9.48 11.43
N ASP A 196 -3.54 -9.25 10.55
CA ASP A 196 -3.31 -8.77 9.18
C ASP A 196 -4.56 -8.08 8.63
N ILE A 197 -4.41 -6.83 8.22
CA ILE A 197 -5.52 -5.95 7.88
C ILE A 197 -5.43 -5.58 6.39
N PRO A 198 -6.22 -6.22 5.52
CA PRO A 198 -6.37 -5.84 4.11
C PRO A 198 -6.96 -4.44 3.92
N ALA A 199 -6.72 -3.89 2.73
CA ALA A 199 -7.23 -2.60 2.26
C ALA A 199 -7.46 -2.64 0.74
N PRO A 200 -8.08 -1.61 0.14
CA PRO A 200 -8.17 -1.49 -1.30
C PRO A 200 -6.80 -1.25 -1.95
N ASP A 201 -6.65 -1.71 -3.18
CA ASP A 201 -5.54 -1.44 -4.07
C ASP A 201 -6.06 -1.37 -5.52
N MET A 202 -5.18 -1.50 -6.51
CA MET A 202 -5.55 -1.45 -7.93
C MET A 202 -6.70 -2.42 -8.23
N ASN A 203 -7.74 -1.89 -8.88
CA ASN A 203 -8.96 -2.60 -9.28
C ASN A 203 -9.80 -3.20 -8.14
N THR A 204 -9.54 -2.80 -6.89
CA THR A 204 -10.44 -3.02 -5.76
C THR A 204 -10.86 -1.68 -5.15
N ASN A 205 -12.01 -1.65 -4.50
CA ASN A 205 -12.60 -0.42 -3.99
C ASN A 205 -13.39 -0.65 -2.70
N ALA A 206 -14.07 0.37 -2.22
CA ALA A 206 -14.85 0.29 -0.98
C ALA A 206 -15.97 -0.77 -1.05
N GLU A 207 -16.59 -0.97 -2.21
CA GLU A 207 -17.62 -2.00 -2.40
C GLU A 207 -17.03 -3.40 -2.21
N VAL A 208 -15.89 -3.68 -2.84
CA VAL A 208 -15.13 -4.94 -2.69
C VAL A 208 -14.77 -5.17 -1.22
N MET A 209 -14.30 -4.14 -0.52
CA MET A 209 -13.99 -4.23 0.91
C MET A 209 -15.23 -4.52 1.76
N GLY A 210 -16.39 -4.00 1.34
CA GLY A 210 -17.68 -4.32 1.96
C GLY A 210 -18.03 -5.80 1.85
N TRP A 211 -17.89 -6.41 0.66
CA TRP A 211 -18.12 -7.85 0.47
C TRP A 211 -17.13 -8.71 1.27
N MET A 212 -15.88 -8.26 1.33
CA MET A 212 -14.82 -8.97 2.04
C MET A 212 -15.02 -8.95 3.55
N VAL A 213 -15.41 -7.83 4.15
CA VAL A 213 -15.67 -7.77 5.60
C VAL A 213 -16.90 -8.57 5.97
N ASP A 214 -17.98 -8.52 5.16
CA ASP A 214 -19.19 -9.31 5.37
C ASP A 214 -18.90 -10.81 5.36
N GLU A 215 -18.10 -11.29 4.39
CA GLU A 215 -17.70 -12.70 4.33
C GLU A 215 -16.85 -13.10 5.54
N PHE A 216 -15.89 -12.26 5.94
CA PHE A 216 -15.06 -12.52 7.11
C PHE A 216 -15.88 -12.61 8.39
N GLU A 217 -16.79 -11.68 8.62
CA GLU A 217 -17.69 -11.66 9.78
C GLU A 217 -18.63 -12.87 9.78
N SER A 218 -19.14 -13.26 8.61
CA SER A 218 -19.97 -14.48 8.45
C SER A 218 -19.23 -15.74 8.86
N ILE A 219 -17.96 -15.89 8.45
CA ILE A 219 -17.12 -17.03 8.85
C ILE A 219 -16.83 -17.02 10.35
N ARG A 220 -16.56 -15.84 10.90
CA ARG A 220 -16.21 -15.68 12.33
C ARG A 220 -17.41 -15.69 13.26
N GLY A 221 -18.63 -15.55 12.74
CA GLY A 221 -19.87 -15.49 13.51
C GLY A 221 -19.97 -14.27 14.45
N ARG A 222 -19.20 -13.20 14.18
CA ARG A 222 -19.18 -11.97 14.97
C ARG A 222 -18.68 -10.77 14.18
N HIS A 223 -19.11 -9.58 14.55
CA HIS A 223 -18.58 -8.35 13.97
C HIS A 223 -17.09 -8.15 14.26
N ALA A 224 -16.34 -7.81 13.24
CA ALA A 224 -14.91 -7.54 13.29
C ALA A 224 -14.55 -6.44 12.28
N PRO A 225 -15.14 -5.23 12.37
CA PRO A 225 -15.00 -4.19 11.36
C PRO A 225 -13.54 -3.72 11.17
N GLY A 226 -12.68 -3.89 12.17
CA GLY A 226 -11.26 -3.57 12.10
C GLY A 226 -10.43 -4.54 11.25
N THR A 227 -11.00 -5.65 10.77
CA THR A 227 -10.26 -6.63 9.94
C THR A 227 -9.88 -6.08 8.58
N ILE A 228 -10.72 -5.24 7.97
CA ILE A 228 -10.53 -4.68 6.63
C ILE A 228 -10.76 -3.18 6.68
N THR A 229 -9.89 -2.41 6.04
CA THR A 229 -10.03 -0.95 5.94
C THR A 229 -10.35 -0.51 4.51
N GLY A 230 -10.78 0.75 4.37
CA GLY A 230 -11.25 1.28 3.08
C GLY A 230 -12.67 0.85 2.74
N LYS A 231 -13.45 0.45 3.74
CA LYS A 231 -14.87 0.11 3.62
C LYS A 231 -15.75 1.33 3.33
N PRO A 232 -16.98 1.13 2.86
CA PRO A 232 -17.97 2.20 2.86
C PRO A 232 -18.16 2.78 4.27
N PRO A 233 -18.43 4.12 4.42
CA PRO A 233 -18.62 4.75 5.72
C PRO A 233 -19.72 4.13 6.57
N VAL A 234 -20.77 3.57 5.93
CA VAL A 234 -21.87 2.87 6.61
C VAL A 234 -21.43 1.59 7.32
N LEU A 235 -20.34 0.97 6.86
CA LEU A 235 -19.72 -0.22 7.44
C LEU A 235 -18.52 0.10 8.35
N GLY A 236 -18.38 1.34 8.79
CA GLY A 236 -17.27 1.76 9.66
C GLY A 236 -16.05 2.28 8.90
N GLY A 237 -16.16 2.59 7.61
CA GLY A 237 -15.11 3.24 6.82
C GLY A 237 -14.84 4.67 7.31
N SER A 238 -13.58 5.12 7.21
CA SER A 238 -13.19 6.48 7.62
C SER A 238 -13.59 7.52 6.56
N ARG A 239 -14.00 8.68 7.02
CA ARG A 239 -14.13 9.88 6.18
C ARG A 239 -12.73 10.36 5.77
N GLY A 240 -12.65 11.12 4.68
CA GLY A 240 -11.38 11.67 4.19
C GLY A 240 -10.50 10.67 3.42
N ARG A 241 -10.94 9.41 3.24
CA ARG A 241 -10.13 8.39 2.57
C ARG A 241 -9.90 8.65 1.07
N PRO A 242 -10.89 9.14 0.28
CA PRO A 242 -10.69 9.39 -1.15
C PRO A 242 -9.57 10.39 -1.45
N GLU A 243 -9.50 11.49 -0.72
CA GLU A 243 -8.53 12.54 -0.88
C GLU A 243 -7.20 12.33 -0.13
N ALA A 244 -7.12 11.33 0.73
CA ALA A 244 -6.02 11.16 1.70
C ALA A 244 -4.62 11.10 1.07
N THR A 245 -4.47 10.41 -0.07
CA THR A 245 -3.18 10.29 -0.75
C THR A 245 -2.73 11.63 -1.31
N ALA A 246 -3.62 12.35 -1.98
CA ALA A 246 -3.33 13.68 -2.54
C ALA A 246 -3.04 14.70 -1.44
N LEU A 247 -3.88 14.76 -0.41
CA LEU A 247 -3.70 15.64 0.74
C LEU A 247 -2.38 15.37 1.45
N GLY A 248 -2.06 14.09 1.71
CA GLY A 248 -0.80 13.71 2.33
C GLY A 248 0.41 14.13 1.49
N GLY A 249 0.39 13.84 0.19
CA GLY A 249 1.50 14.19 -0.70
C GLY A 249 1.72 15.70 -0.85
N LEU A 250 0.65 16.48 -0.95
CA LEU A 250 0.74 17.95 -0.96
C LEU A 250 1.25 18.50 0.37
N SER A 251 0.87 17.90 1.50
CA SER A 251 1.38 18.29 2.82
C SER A 251 2.88 17.99 2.96
N VAL A 252 3.33 16.84 2.47
CA VAL A 252 4.77 16.50 2.41
C VAL A 252 5.52 17.47 1.50
N LEU A 253 5.02 17.72 0.28
CA LEU A 253 5.62 18.66 -0.66
C LEU A 253 5.77 20.04 -0.02
N HIS A 254 4.71 20.55 0.60
CA HIS A 254 4.73 21.84 1.28
C HIS A 254 5.79 21.88 2.39
N ARG A 255 5.82 20.83 3.23
CA ARG A 255 6.77 20.75 4.35
C ARG A 255 8.22 20.62 3.89
N VAL A 256 8.51 19.84 2.85
CA VAL A 256 9.84 19.72 2.25
C VAL A 256 10.28 21.04 1.64
N ALA A 257 9.39 21.74 0.92
CA ALA A 257 9.67 23.03 0.34
C ALA A 257 10.02 24.10 1.40
N ASP A 258 9.34 24.07 2.56
CA ASP A 258 9.66 24.93 3.71
C ASP A 258 11.07 24.64 4.25
N HIS A 259 11.43 23.36 4.46
CA HIS A 259 12.78 22.97 4.89
C HIS A 259 13.87 23.41 3.92
N MET A 260 13.57 23.41 2.62
CA MET A 260 14.49 23.85 1.58
C MET A 260 14.56 25.37 1.41
N GLY A 261 13.71 26.14 2.11
CA GLY A 261 13.58 27.58 1.93
C GLY A 261 13.05 27.98 0.53
N LYS A 262 12.29 27.08 -0.11
CA LYS A 262 11.69 27.27 -1.44
C LYS A 262 10.15 27.32 -1.34
N PRO A 263 9.54 28.44 -0.93
CA PRO A 263 8.10 28.52 -0.75
C PRO A 263 7.36 28.28 -2.07
N LEU A 264 6.30 27.50 -2.02
CA LEU A 264 5.50 27.10 -3.19
C LEU A 264 4.45 28.16 -3.58
N ALA A 265 4.11 29.08 -2.69
CA ALA A 265 3.09 30.10 -2.92
C ALA A 265 3.37 30.92 -4.19
N GLY A 266 2.40 30.93 -5.10
CA GLY A 266 2.51 31.63 -6.40
C GLY A 266 3.33 30.87 -7.47
N ASN A 267 3.96 29.76 -7.12
CA ASN A 267 4.72 28.91 -8.04
C ASN A 267 3.83 27.93 -8.80
N SER A 268 4.42 27.09 -9.67
CA SER A 268 3.69 26.20 -10.57
C SER A 268 3.81 24.74 -10.16
N LEU A 269 2.72 24.00 -10.31
CA LEU A 269 2.66 22.55 -10.18
C LEU A 269 2.16 21.91 -11.48
N VAL A 270 2.78 20.81 -11.86
CA VAL A 270 2.31 19.92 -12.94
C VAL A 270 1.88 18.60 -12.33
N ILE A 271 0.72 18.10 -12.73
CA ILE A 271 0.15 16.84 -12.24
C ILE A 271 0.05 15.85 -13.39
N HIS A 272 0.89 14.84 -13.38
CA HIS A 272 0.89 13.77 -14.36
C HIS A 272 0.02 12.60 -13.88
N GLY A 273 -1.14 12.43 -14.52
CA GLY A 273 -2.19 11.49 -14.12
C GLY A 273 -3.38 12.17 -13.43
N TYR A 274 -4.59 12.00 -14.00
CA TYR A 274 -5.82 12.63 -13.50
C TYR A 274 -6.87 11.60 -13.10
N GLY A 275 -6.41 10.57 -12.37
CA GLY A 275 -7.27 9.62 -11.66
C GLY A 275 -7.73 10.17 -10.31
N ASN A 276 -8.07 9.28 -9.35
CA ASN A 276 -8.50 9.68 -8.02
C ASN A 276 -7.47 10.59 -7.32
N VAL A 277 -6.19 10.22 -7.34
CA VAL A 277 -5.15 10.98 -6.65
C VAL A 277 -4.88 12.33 -7.33
N GLY A 278 -4.68 12.34 -8.66
CA GLY A 278 -4.34 13.57 -9.38
C GLY A 278 -5.48 14.58 -9.40
N SER A 279 -6.74 14.16 -9.50
CA SER A 279 -7.89 15.07 -9.44
C SER A 279 -8.05 15.72 -8.06
N HIS A 280 -7.85 14.97 -6.97
CA HIS A 280 -7.84 15.56 -5.62
C HIS A 280 -6.59 16.42 -5.39
N ALA A 281 -5.44 16.06 -5.97
CA ALA A 281 -4.25 16.91 -5.90
C ALA A 281 -4.51 18.28 -6.57
N HIS A 282 -5.15 18.28 -7.76
CA HIS A 282 -5.54 19.54 -8.40
C HIS A 282 -6.52 20.34 -7.53
N GLN A 283 -7.52 19.69 -6.95
CA GLN A 283 -8.51 20.32 -6.08
C GLN A 283 -7.90 21.02 -4.87
N LEU A 284 -6.88 20.38 -4.25
CA LEU A 284 -6.34 20.79 -2.95
C LEU A 284 -5.03 21.61 -3.08
N ALA A 285 -4.42 21.64 -4.26
CA ALA A 285 -3.08 22.23 -4.46
C ALA A 285 -2.97 23.66 -3.94
N THR A 286 -3.86 24.53 -4.35
CA THR A 286 -3.81 25.96 -3.98
C THR A 286 -4.05 26.16 -2.48
N ASP A 287 -5.00 25.44 -1.90
CA ASP A 287 -5.32 25.57 -0.47
C ASP A 287 -4.18 25.09 0.44
N ILE A 288 -3.46 24.03 0.02
CA ILE A 288 -2.40 23.43 0.85
C ILE A 288 -1.04 24.10 0.60
N THR A 289 -0.72 24.42 -0.65
CA THR A 289 0.64 24.87 -1.03
C THR A 289 0.71 26.34 -1.44
N GLY A 290 -0.43 26.97 -1.73
CA GLY A 290 -0.47 28.29 -2.34
C GLY A 290 -0.02 28.34 -3.81
N ALA A 291 0.32 27.17 -4.40
CA ALA A 291 0.79 27.06 -5.77
C ALA A 291 -0.36 26.96 -6.78
N ARG A 292 -0.08 27.29 -8.04
CA ARG A 292 -1.02 27.13 -9.16
C ARG A 292 -0.75 25.83 -9.88
N VAL A 293 -1.79 25.10 -10.24
CA VAL A 293 -1.65 23.96 -11.14
C VAL A 293 -1.64 24.48 -12.58
N THR A 294 -0.51 24.32 -13.26
CA THR A 294 -0.30 24.81 -14.63
C THR A 294 -0.44 23.71 -15.68
N GLY A 295 -0.39 22.44 -15.26
CA GLY A 295 -0.52 21.32 -16.18
C GLY A 295 -1.17 20.10 -15.55
N VAL A 296 -2.04 19.43 -16.31
CA VAL A 296 -2.65 18.15 -15.94
C VAL A 296 -2.76 17.23 -17.15
N CYS A 297 -2.60 15.91 -16.98
CA CYS A 297 -2.91 14.94 -18.04
C CYS A 297 -3.57 13.67 -17.51
N ASP A 298 -4.31 13.01 -18.38
CA ASP A 298 -4.69 11.61 -18.24
C ASP A 298 -3.80 10.72 -19.15
N SER A 299 -4.20 9.47 -19.36
CA SER A 299 -3.45 8.53 -20.21
C SER A 299 -3.53 8.85 -21.73
N ARG A 300 -4.30 9.85 -22.16
CA ARG A 300 -4.59 10.13 -23.57
C ARG A 300 -4.33 11.56 -23.97
N SER A 301 -4.47 12.48 -23.05
CA SER A 301 -4.46 13.92 -23.34
C SER A 301 -4.06 14.72 -22.13
N GLY A 302 -3.50 15.88 -22.34
CA GLY A 302 -3.15 16.85 -21.31
C GLY A 302 -3.55 18.26 -21.65
N LEU A 303 -3.51 19.11 -20.65
CA LEU A 303 -3.71 20.55 -20.73
C LEU A 303 -2.52 21.24 -20.08
N PHE A 304 -2.08 22.34 -20.68
CA PHE A 304 -1.08 23.22 -20.10
C PHE A 304 -1.51 24.68 -20.22
N ASN A 305 -1.43 25.42 -19.11
CA ASN A 305 -1.66 26.85 -19.07
C ASN A 305 -0.72 27.50 -18.01
N PRO A 306 0.27 28.29 -18.40
CA PRO A 306 1.22 28.91 -17.45
C PRO A 306 0.55 29.84 -16.44
N GLU A 307 -0.64 30.39 -16.77
CA GLU A 307 -1.40 31.25 -15.86
C GLU A 307 -2.21 30.46 -14.81
N GLY A 308 -2.27 29.13 -14.97
CA GLY A 308 -2.98 28.21 -14.10
C GLY A 308 -4.25 27.63 -14.72
N LEU A 309 -4.62 26.46 -14.23
CA LEU A 309 -5.79 25.69 -14.64
C LEU A 309 -6.83 25.70 -13.51
N PRO A 310 -8.01 26.35 -13.69
CA PRO A 310 -9.04 26.34 -12.66
C PRO A 310 -9.62 24.95 -12.45
N TYR A 311 -9.60 24.43 -11.22
CA TYR A 311 -10.04 23.07 -10.91
C TYR A 311 -11.48 22.79 -11.36
N GLU A 312 -12.42 23.69 -11.02
CA GLU A 312 -13.84 23.50 -11.29
C GLU A 312 -14.13 23.37 -12.80
N GLU A 313 -13.47 24.18 -13.63
CA GLU A 313 -13.62 24.15 -15.09
C GLU A 313 -13.04 22.86 -15.68
N VAL A 314 -11.79 22.52 -15.31
CA VAL A 314 -11.06 21.34 -15.80
C VAL A 314 -11.75 20.06 -15.37
N SER A 315 -12.16 19.97 -14.10
CA SER A 315 -12.83 18.80 -13.55
C SER A 315 -14.22 18.59 -14.19
N ALA A 316 -15.01 19.66 -14.34
CA ALA A 316 -16.31 19.59 -14.99
C ALA A 316 -16.19 19.19 -16.47
N TRP A 317 -15.16 19.70 -17.18
CA TRP A 317 -14.89 19.28 -18.55
C TRP A 317 -14.59 17.78 -18.63
N LYS A 318 -13.64 17.32 -17.78
CA LYS A 318 -13.22 15.92 -17.74
C LYS A 318 -14.38 14.98 -17.42
N GLN A 319 -15.23 15.34 -16.46
CA GLN A 319 -16.42 14.55 -16.10
C GLN A 319 -17.42 14.45 -17.26
N ARG A 320 -17.60 15.52 -18.03
CA ARG A 320 -18.55 15.58 -19.15
C ARG A 320 -18.07 14.86 -20.39
N HIS A 321 -16.76 14.98 -20.72
CA HIS A 321 -16.21 14.53 -22.00
C HIS A 321 -15.31 13.29 -21.89
N GLY A 322 -14.94 12.86 -20.69
CA GLY A 322 -14.06 11.71 -20.47
C GLY A 322 -12.58 11.93 -20.83
N SER A 323 -12.23 13.08 -21.44
CA SER A 323 -10.86 13.45 -21.84
C SER A 323 -10.65 14.96 -21.75
N PHE A 324 -9.42 15.44 -21.90
CA PHE A 324 -9.11 16.87 -21.96
C PHE A 324 -9.12 17.46 -23.37
N VAL A 325 -9.35 16.65 -24.39
CA VAL A 325 -9.38 17.11 -25.79
C VAL A 325 -10.43 18.18 -25.97
N GLY A 326 -10.01 19.33 -26.50
CA GLY A 326 -10.89 20.49 -26.76
C GLY A 326 -11.28 21.31 -25.53
N CYS A 327 -10.70 21.06 -24.36
CA CYS A 327 -10.95 21.87 -23.17
C CYS A 327 -10.39 23.29 -23.36
N PRO A 328 -11.20 24.34 -23.13
CA PRO A 328 -10.77 25.73 -23.38
C PRO A 328 -9.87 26.31 -22.27
N ALA A 329 -9.70 25.61 -21.13
CA ALA A 329 -8.94 26.09 -19.99
C ALA A 329 -7.42 26.18 -20.24
N GLY A 330 -6.91 25.54 -21.29
CA GLY A 330 -5.48 25.53 -21.61
C GLY A 330 -5.19 25.01 -23.02
N SER A 331 -3.92 25.01 -23.39
CA SER A 331 -3.41 24.43 -24.61
C SER A 331 -3.34 22.89 -24.49
N ALA A 332 -3.72 22.17 -25.55
CA ALA A 332 -3.57 20.73 -25.61
C ALA A 332 -2.10 20.34 -25.66
N VAL A 333 -1.70 19.38 -24.86
CA VAL A 333 -0.36 18.76 -24.85
C VAL A 333 -0.49 17.24 -24.73
N SER A 334 0.51 16.49 -25.16
CA SER A 334 0.55 15.06 -24.87
C SER A 334 0.99 14.81 -23.42
N PRO A 335 0.76 13.62 -22.85
CA PRO A 335 1.28 13.28 -21.54
C PRO A 335 2.83 13.37 -21.48
N GLU A 336 3.53 12.98 -22.54
CA GLU A 336 4.98 13.02 -22.64
C GLU A 336 5.50 14.48 -22.68
N GLU A 337 4.83 15.34 -23.44
CA GLU A 337 5.14 16.78 -23.48
C GLU A 337 4.87 17.44 -22.12
N LEU A 338 3.84 16.99 -21.39
CA LEU A 338 3.53 17.53 -20.07
C LEU A 338 4.57 17.15 -19.03
N LEU A 339 5.10 15.93 -19.10
CA LEU A 339 6.08 15.41 -18.16
C LEU A 339 7.33 16.30 -18.06
N VAL A 340 7.72 16.93 -19.18
CA VAL A 340 8.92 17.75 -19.30
C VAL A 340 8.66 19.25 -19.20
N GLN A 341 7.44 19.68 -18.88
CA GLN A 341 7.15 21.11 -18.69
C GLN A 341 7.86 21.67 -17.45
N PRO A 342 8.37 22.90 -17.53
CA PRO A 342 8.95 23.58 -16.37
C PRO A 342 7.92 23.74 -15.25
N ALA A 343 8.28 23.36 -14.03
CA ALA A 343 7.45 23.51 -12.85
C ALA A 343 8.29 23.55 -11.57
N SER A 344 7.78 24.16 -10.52
CA SER A 344 8.41 24.07 -9.20
C SER A 344 8.28 22.66 -8.62
N ALA A 345 7.15 21.96 -8.92
CA ALA A 345 7.05 20.54 -8.62
C ALA A 345 6.21 19.79 -9.68
N LEU A 346 6.66 18.58 -10.01
CA LEU A 346 5.98 17.59 -10.82
C LEU A 346 5.43 16.49 -9.93
N LEU A 347 4.10 16.32 -9.92
CA LEU A 347 3.39 15.30 -9.14
C LEU A 347 3.08 14.11 -10.02
N LEU A 348 3.70 12.97 -9.75
CA LEU A 348 3.51 11.71 -10.50
C LEU A 348 2.38 10.89 -9.88
N ALA A 349 1.17 11.05 -10.42
CA ALA A 349 -0.06 10.43 -9.90
C ALA A 349 -0.65 9.37 -10.87
N SER A 350 0.13 8.90 -11.87
CA SER A 350 -0.33 8.00 -12.93
C SER A 350 0.04 6.53 -12.65
N MET A 351 1.19 6.07 -13.11
CA MET A 351 1.61 4.66 -13.09
C MET A 351 3.07 4.54 -12.63
N GLU A 352 3.54 3.32 -12.47
CA GLU A 352 4.95 2.99 -12.29
C GLU A 352 5.76 3.27 -13.57
N GLY A 353 7.06 3.56 -13.42
CA GLY A 353 8.00 3.69 -14.53
C GLY A 353 7.82 4.93 -15.42
N MET A 354 7.20 6.01 -14.93
CA MET A 354 6.97 7.23 -15.71
C MET A 354 8.25 8.02 -16.00
N ILE A 355 9.20 7.99 -15.08
CA ILE A 355 10.53 8.55 -15.27
C ILE A 355 11.54 7.41 -15.26
N ASP A 356 12.33 7.31 -16.31
CA ASP A 356 13.37 6.29 -16.49
C ASP A 356 14.67 6.90 -17.02
N GLY A 357 15.64 6.05 -17.39
CA GLY A 357 16.91 6.50 -17.96
C GLY A 357 16.79 7.19 -19.32
N HIS A 358 15.66 7.10 -20.02
CA HIS A 358 15.49 7.73 -21.35
C HIS A 358 14.96 9.15 -21.27
N ASN A 359 14.15 9.47 -20.27
CA ASN A 359 13.46 10.77 -20.17
C ASN A 359 13.88 11.63 -18.93
N ALA A 360 14.62 11.06 -17.99
CA ALA A 360 15.02 11.77 -16.78
C ALA A 360 15.85 13.03 -17.06
N ASP A 361 16.62 13.04 -18.17
CA ASP A 361 17.45 14.17 -18.55
C ASP A 361 16.62 15.36 -19.11
N ASP A 362 15.39 15.12 -19.54
CA ASP A 362 14.48 16.12 -20.08
C ASP A 362 13.58 16.76 -19.01
N ILE A 363 13.52 16.21 -17.79
CA ILE A 363 12.71 16.73 -16.71
C ILE A 363 13.17 18.14 -16.32
N GLN A 364 12.25 19.12 -16.31
CA GLN A 364 12.54 20.51 -16.00
C GLN A 364 11.94 20.97 -14.66
N ALA A 365 11.28 20.09 -13.94
CA ALA A 365 10.78 20.38 -12.60
C ALA A 365 11.92 20.49 -11.59
N GLU A 366 11.80 21.39 -10.60
CA GLU A 366 12.79 21.52 -9.50
C GLU A 366 12.62 20.40 -8.46
N MET A 367 11.42 19.88 -8.31
CA MET A 367 11.06 18.79 -7.40
C MET A 367 10.15 17.78 -8.10
N VAL A 368 10.29 16.53 -7.77
CA VAL A 368 9.40 15.43 -8.21
C VAL A 368 8.74 14.83 -6.97
N VAL A 369 7.42 14.66 -7.00
CA VAL A 369 6.64 14.04 -5.91
C VAL A 369 6.01 12.74 -6.40
N GLU A 370 6.34 11.64 -5.80
CA GLU A 370 5.83 10.32 -6.18
C GLU A 370 4.51 10.02 -5.45
N LEU A 371 3.40 10.25 -6.13
CA LEU A 371 2.05 9.94 -5.64
C LEU A 371 1.55 8.57 -6.12
N ALA A 372 2.14 8.00 -7.17
CA ALA A 372 2.00 6.60 -7.57
C ALA A 372 3.06 5.74 -6.86
N ASN A 373 2.97 4.41 -6.96
CA ASN A 373 4.03 3.53 -6.47
C ASN A 373 5.11 3.39 -7.55
N GLN A 374 6.38 3.53 -7.19
CA GLN A 374 7.55 3.39 -8.05
C GLN A 374 7.41 4.09 -9.42
N PRO A 375 6.95 5.35 -9.49
CA PRO A 375 6.79 6.04 -10.76
C PRO A 375 8.13 6.45 -11.39
N THR A 376 9.21 6.43 -10.62
CA THR A 376 10.57 6.72 -11.06
C THR A 376 11.42 5.47 -10.93
N SER A 377 12.04 5.02 -12.01
CA SER A 377 12.99 3.90 -11.99
C SER A 377 14.26 4.26 -11.19
N GLN A 378 15.03 3.26 -10.78
CA GLN A 378 16.28 3.50 -10.08
C GLN A 378 17.25 4.36 -10.90
N GLU A 379 17.40 4.06 -12.20
CA GLU A 379 18.25 4.84 -13.10
C GLU A 379 17.74 6.27 -13.28
N GLY A 380 16.43 6.44 -13.51
CA GLY A 380 15.81 7.76 -13.61
C GLY A 380 16.00 8.58 -12.34
N GLY A 381 15.81 7.98 -11.17
CA GLY A 381 16.03 8.63 -9.88
C GLY A 381 17.47 9.09 -9.68
N GLN A 382 18.46 8.27 -10.06
CA GLN A 382 19.86 8.65 -9.96
C GLN A 382 20.18 9.85 -10.89
N ARG A 383 19.68 9.84 -12.13
CA ARG A 383 19.88 10.96 -13.07
C ARG A 383 19.25 12.27 -12.56
N LEU A 384 18.04 12.19 -11.97
CA LEU A 384 17.41 13.36 -11.34
C LEU A 384 18.28 13.89 -10.20
N LEU A 385 18.78 13.02 -9.35
CA LEU A 385 19.66 13.38 -8.23
C LEU A 385 20.96 14.05 -8.71
N ASP A 386 21.63 13.49 -9.72
CA ASP A 386 22.87 14.03 -10.32
C ASP A 386 22.65 15.43 -10.91
N ARG A 387 21.42 15.75 -11.32
CA ARG A 387 20.99 17.08 -11.80
C ARG A 387 20.53 18.01 -10.69
N GLY A 388 20.55 17.56 -9.43
CA GLY A 388 20.09 18.35 -8.27
C GLY A 388 18.56 18.49 -8.18
N ILE A 389 17.80 17.65 -8.86
CA ILE A 389 16.34 17.60 -8.75
C ILE A 389 15.95 16.77 -7.53
N LEU A 390 15.21 17.37 -6.61
CA LEU A 390 14.78 16.72 -5.39
C LEU A 390 13.63 15.75 -5.68
N VAL A 391 13.77 14.48 -5.24
CA VAL A 391 12.71 13.48 -5.35
C VAL A 391 12.12 13.18 -3.98
N ILE A 392 10.83 13.43 -3.80
CA ILE A 392 10.06 12.99 -2.63
C ILE A 392 9.56 11.57 -2.93
N PRO A 393 10.08 10.54 -2.23
CA PRO A 393 9.84 9.15 -2.59
C PRO A 393 8.41 8.71 -2.25
N ASP A 394 7.91 7.71 -2.97
CA ASP A 394 6.56 7.16 -2.84
C ASP A 394 6.21 6.65 -1.45
N ILE A 395 7.18 6.05 -0.72
CA ILE A 395 6.95 5.57 0.65
C ILE A 395 6.60 6.68 1.64
N LEU A 396 6.90 7.94 1.30
CA LEU A 396 6.51 9.14 2.03
C LEU A 396 5.40 9.90 1.27
N GLY A 397 5.59 10.19 -0.02
CA GLY A 397 4.72 11.05 -0.82
C GLY A 397 3.29 10.54 -0.98
N ASN A 398 3.08 9.23 -1.13
CA ASN A 398 1.75 8.65 -1.28
C ASN A 398 1.19 7.99 0.01
N ALA A 399 1.85 8.18 1.13
CA ALA A 399 1.56 7.50 2.37
C ALA A 399 0.27 7.96 3.10
N GLY A 400 -0.33 9.07 2.69
CA GLY A 400 -1.58 9.57 3.29
C GLY A 400 -2.72 8.56 3.26
N GLY A 401 -2.77 7.72 2.22
CA GLY A 401 -3.77 6.67 2.11
C GLY A 401 -3.67 5.60 3.20
N VAL A 402 -2.48 5.11 3.53
CA VAL A 402 -2.30 4.12 4.60
C VAL A 402 -2.49 4.76 5.98
N THR A 403 -2.13 6.02 6.16
CA THR A 403 -2.37 6.78 7.39
C THR A 403 -3.87 6.85 7.72
N VAL A 404 -4.72 7.25 6.77
CA VAL A 404 -6.18 7.25 6.98
C VAL A 404 -6.74 5.83 7.12
N SER A 405 -6.13 4.83 6.50
CA SER A 405 -6.46 3.41 6.77
C SER A 405 -6.17 3.02 8.22
N TYR A 406 -5.07 3.49 8.80
CA TYR A 406 -4.77 3.31 10.21
C TYR A 406 -5.79 4.02 11.10
N PHE A 407 -6.17 5.25 10.77
CA PHE A 407 -7.24 5.96 11.51
C PHE A 407 -8.58 5.21 11.47
N GLU A 408 -8.91 4.59 10.34
CA GLU A 408 -10.10 3.73 10.24
C GLU A 408 -10.01 2.55 11.21
N GLN A 409 -8.84 1.92 11.32
CA GLN A 409 -8.60 0.83 12.26
C GLN A 409 -8.76 1.30 13.72
N VAL A 410 -8.17 2.45 14.08
CA VAL A 410 -8.32 3.06 15.42
C VAL A 410 -9.79 3.34 15.73
N GLN A 411 -10.53 3.93 14.80
CA GLN A 411 -11.96 4.22 14.94
C GLN A 411 -12.77 2.93 15.13
N ASN A 412 -12.47 1.88 14.36
CA ASN A 412 -13.17 0.59 14.49
C ASN A 412 -12.84 -0.12 15.81
N ALA A 413 -11.60 -0.06 16.29
CA ALA A 413 -11.18 -0.66 17.55
C ALA A 413 -11.83 0.03 18.77
N SER A 414 -12.04 1.34 18.68
CA SER A 414 -12.64 2.15 19.75
C SER A 414 -14.15 2.37 19.59
N TRP A 415 -14.76 1.86 18.52
CA TRP A 415 -16.17 2.09 18.14
C TRP A 415 -16.55 3.57 18.01
N GLN A 416 -15.56 4.41 17.64
CA GLN A 416 -15.71 5.85 17.43
C GLN A 416 -15.82 6.18 15.95
N ARG A 417 -16.34 7.38 15.67
CA ARG A 417 -16.37 7.94 14.32
C ARG A 417 -15.81 9.35 14.36
N TRP A 418 -14.75 9.58 13.61
CA TRP A 418 -14.15 10.90 13.48
C TRP A 418 -14.85 11.71 12.36
N SER A 419 -14.93 13.02 12.58
CA SER A 419 -15.34 13.94 11.52
C SER A 419 -14.28 14.00 10.42
N ARG A 420 -14.65 14.48 9.22
CA ARG A 420 -13.68 14.71 8.15
C ARG A 420 -12.56 15.68 8.60
N THR A 421 -12.93 16.73 9.32
CA THR A 421 -11.97 17.72 9.86
C THR A 421 -10.94 17.06 10.78
N GLN A 422 -11.36 16.24 11.73
CA GLN A 422 -10.44 15.50 12.61
C GLN A 422 -9.50 14.57 11.83
N VAL A 423 -10.00 13.88 10.79
CA VAL A 423 -9.16 13.01 9.94
C VAL A 423 -8.12 13.83 9.18
N VAL A 424 -8.53 14.97 8.60
CA VAL A 424 -7.64 15.86 7.84
C VAL A 424 -6.56 16.46 8.72
N GLU A 425 -6.91 17.01 9.89
CA GLU A 425 -5.97 17.61 10.85
C GLU A 425 -4.94 16.59 11.33
N GLN A 426 -5.41 15.40 11.74
CA GLN A 426 -4.52 14.31 12.15
C GLN A 426 -3.62 13.84 11.00
N LEU A 427 -4.15 13.70 9.78
CA LEU A 427 -3.36 13.33 8.63
C LEU A 427 -2.23 14.32 8.37
N GLN A 428 -2.53 15.63 8.36
CA GLN A 428 -1.54 16.66 8.13
C GLN A 428 -0.45 16.64 9.22
N GLN A 429 -0.83 16.42 10.47
CA GLN A 429 0.11 16.32 11.59
C GLN A 429 1.05 15.12 11.45
N GLU A 430 0.51 13.92 11.15
CA GLU A 430 1.31 12.71 10.96
C GLU A 430 2.25 12.83 9.75
N MET A 431 1.76 13.39 8.63
CA MET A 431 2.58 13.59 7.44
C MET A 431 3.70 14.62 7.69
N ALA A 432 3.44 15.70 8.42
CA ALA A 432 4.45 16.68 8.79
C ALA A 432 5.53 16.05 9.69
N SER A 433 5.14 15.32 10.72
CA SER A 433 6.06 14.64 11.63
C SER A 433 6.95 13.62 10.91
N ALA A 434 6.38 12.82 10.00
CA ALA A 434 7.13 11.87 9.18
C ALA A 434 8.10 12.59 8.24
N THR A 435 7.68 13.71 7.64
CA THR A 435 8.52 14.52 6.75
C THR A 435 9.72 15.08 7.49
N ASP A 436 9.50 15.68 8.67
CA ASP A 436 10.58 16.22 9.50
C ASP A 436 11.61 15.13 9.85
N ALA A 437 11.16 13.96 10.26
CA ALA A 437 12.04 12.84 10.58
C ALA A 437 12.86 12.35 9.38
N VAL A 438 12.28 12.33 8.18
CA VAL A 438 13.01 11.95 6.94
C VAL A 438 14.02 13.03 6.55
N VAL A 439 13.67 14.32 6.63
CA VAL A 439 14.58 15.42 6.34
C VAL A 439 15.74 15.44 7.34
N ASP A 440 15.47 15.23 8.62
CA ASP A 440 16.50 15.12 9.66
C ASP A 440 17.45 13.94 9.42
N MET A 441 16.91 12.77 8.97
CA MET A 441 17.73 11.62 8.58
C MET A 441 18.60 11.94 7.37
N ALA A 442 18.06 12.62 6.35
CA ALA A 442 18.79 13.05 5.16
C ALA A 442 19.94 13.99 5.52
N HIS A 443 19.69 14.97 6.37
CA HIS A 443 20.72 15.93 6.83
C HIS A 443 21.80 15.24 7.69
N ARG A 444 21.44 14.34 8.59
CA ARG A 444 22.39 13.62 9.47
C ARG A 444 23.40 12.79 8.68
N HIS A 445 22.98 12.22 7.55
CA HIS A 445 23.78 11.28 6.77
C HIS A 445 24.23 11.84 5.42
N ASP A 446 23.94 13.10 5.11
CA ASP A 446 24.24 13.75 3.83
C ASP A 446 23.77 12.90 2.63
N THR A 447 22.48 12.53 2.63
CA THR A 447 21.91 11.64 1.63
C THR A 447 20.58 12.17 1.08
N ASP A 448 20.09 11.57 0.00
CA ASP A 448 18.80 11.90 -0.60
C ASP A 448 17.60 11.45 0.24
N LEU A 449 16.41 12.01 -0.04
CA LEU A 449 15.20 11.70 0.74
C LEU A 449 14.71 10.25 0.60
N ARG A 450 14.97 9.57 -0.53
CA ARG A 450 14.59 8.16 -0.72
C ARG A 450 15.43 7.26 0.19
N THR A 451 16.74 7.41 0.12
CA THR A 451 17.68 6.67 0.97
C THR A 451 17.43 6.97 2.44
N ALA A 452 17.19 8.24 2.81
CA ALA A 452 16.85 8.64 4.17
C ALA A 452 15.54 8.04 4.66
N ALA A 453 14.49 8.01 3.85
CA ALA A 453 13.20 7.43 4.22
C ALA A 453 13.30 5.92 4.45
N ILE A 454 14.05 5.20 3.59
CA ILE A 454 14.30 3.75 3.75
C ILE A 454 15.14 3.50 5.00
N ALA A 455 16.21 4.27 5.22
CA ALA A 455 17.06 4.14 6.41
C ALA A 455 16.25 4.37 7.70
N LEU A 456 15.45 5.42 7.77
CA LEU A 456 14.58 5.70 8.92
C LEU A 456 13.58 4.57 9.17
N ALA A 457 12.97 4.03 8.12
CA ALA A 457 12.05 2.90 8.24
C ALA A 457 12.76 1.66 8.78
N MET A 458 13.94 1.31 8.23
CA MET A 458 14.74 0.17 8.69
C MET A 458 15.19 0.36 10.14
N GLU A 459 15.69 1.54 10.54
CA GLU A 459 16.08 1.85 11.92
C GLU A 459 14.95 1.53 12.90
N ARG A 460 13.72 2.01 12.64
CA ARG A 460 12.54 1.79 13.47
C ARG A 460 12.11 0.33 13.55
N ILE A 461 12.23 -0.41 12.44
CA ILE A 461 11.89 -1.84 12.41
C ILE A 461 12.90 -2.64 13.20
N VAL A 462 14.21 -2.37 13.00
CA VAL A 462 15.30 -3.06 13.73
C VAL A 462 15.22 -2.78 15.23
N GLU A 463 14.90 -1.56 15.63
CA GLU A 463 14.67 -1.24 17.05
C GLU A 463 13.53 -2.08 17.65
N ALA A 464 12.43 -2.23 16.91
CA ALA A 464 11.32 -3.08 17.33
C ALA A 464 11.70 -4.58 17.37
N GLN A 465 12.52 -5.08 16.42
CA GLN A 465 13.04 -6.44 16.42
C GLN A 465 13.92 -6.69 17.65
N ARG A 466 14.85 -5.77 17.94
CA ARG A 466 15.71 -5.82 19.14
C ARG A 466 14.89 -5.83 20.43
N SER A 467 13.89 -4.96 20.52
CA SER A 467 12.98 -4.87 21.67
C SER A 467 12.15 -6.14 21.87
N ARG A 468 11.88 -6.91 20.82
CA ARG A 468 11.19 -8.21 20.88
C ARG A 468 12.15 -9.39 21.13
N GLY A 469 13.45 -9.16 21.19
CA GLY A 469 14.46 -10.22 21.34
C GLY A 469 14.66 -11.06 20.06
N TRP A 470 14.31 -10.56 18.88
CA TRP A 470 14.55 -11.26 17.61
C TRP A 470 16.01 -11.14 17.17
N SER A 471 16.70 -10.11 17.62
CA SER A 471 18.12 -9.89 17.43
C SER A 471 18.71 -9.19 18.64
N SER A 472 20.02 -9.24 18.81
CA SER A 472 20.75 -8.49 19.83
C SER A 472 21.67 -7.49 19.15
N ARG A 473 21.94 -6.33 19.79
CA ARG A 473 23.02 -5.45 19.34
C ARG A 473 24.30 -6.27 19.27
N SER A 474 25.05 -6.14 18.19
CA SER A 474 26.42 -6.67 18.14
C SER A 474 27.16 -6.10 19.37
N SER A 475 27.59 -6.98 20.27
CA SER A 475 28.51 -6.56 21.34
C SER A 475 29.78 -6.07 20.64
N MET A 476 29.96 -4.75 20.61
CA MET A 476 31.25 -4.15 20.25
C MET A 476 32.36 -4.64 21.20
#